data_6a259a0348cb7a6acdae832994210ef3
#
_entry.id   6a259a0348cb7a6acdae832994210ef3
#
_cell.length_a   1.000
_cell.length_b   1.000
_cell.length_c   1.000
_cell.angle_alpha   90.00
_cell.angle_beta   90.00
_cell.angle_gamma   90.00
#
_symmetry.space_group_name_H-M   'P 1'
#
loop_
_entity.id
_entity.type
_entity.pdbx_description
1 polymer ?
#
loop_
_entity_poly.entity_id
_entity_poly.type
_entity_poly.pdbx_seq_one_letter_code
_entity_poly.pdbx_strand_id
1 'polypeptide(L)'
;MIEEDYRYITCGGDPFTYLKSAFRAMKIELEPGQEGKMLFLKEKFPYDKSIFDSLASQNGMEINEFSEKDGELSVGMIRMQ
;
A
#
# COMPACT_ATOMS: atom_id res chain seq x y z
N MET A 1 11.38 5.95 8.08
CA MET A 1 10.34 5.51 7.13
C MET A 1 10.55 4.06 6.76
N ILE A 2 9.48 3.27 6.80
CA ILE A 2 9.52 1.87 6.38
C ILE A 2 9.09 1.80 4.92
N GLU A 3 9.86 1.08 4.09
CA GLU A 3 9.56 0.95 2.68
C GLU A 3 9.48 -0.53 2.31
N GLU A 4 8.39 -0.92 1.63
CA GLU A 4 8.17 -2.27 1.16
C GLU A 4 8.00 -2.27 -0.35
N ASP A 5 8.73 -3.13 -1.04
CA ASP A 5 8.72 -3.20 -2.49
C ASP A 5 8.00 -4.47 -2.94
N TYR A 6 6.83 -4.28 -3.55
CA TYR A 6 6.00 -5.39 -4.03
C TYR A 6 5.99 -5.48 -5.56
N ARG A 7 6.92 -4.79 -6.24
CA ARG A 7 6.92 -4.74 -7.71
C ARG A 7 7.23 -6.08 -8.35
N TYR A 8 8.03 -6.90 -7.69
CA TYR A 8 8.57 -8.12 -8.30
C TYR A 8 8.06 -9.39 -7.63
N ILE A 9 6.97 -9.30 -6.91
CA ILE A 9 6.36 -10.45 -6.26
C ILE A 9 5.54 -11.26 -7.26
N THR A 10 5.40 -12.55 -6.99
CA THR A 10 4.50 -13.43 -7.73
C THR A 10 3.28 -13.69 -6.87
N CYS A 11 2.12 -13.20 -7.32
CA CYS A 11 0.86 -13.44 -6.62
C CYS A 11 0.24 -14.72 -7.17
N GLY A 12 0.18 -15.76 -6.34
CA GLY A 12 -0.47 -17.00 -6.74
C GLY A 12 -1.98 -17.00 -6.57
N GLY A 13 -2.57 -15.89 -6.15
CA GLY A 13 -4.00 -15.81 -5.87
C GLY A 13 -4.59 -14.46 -6.24
N ASP A 14 -5.62 -14.08 -5.51
CA ASP A 14 -6.33 -12.83 -5.74
C ASP A 14 -5.47 -11.61 -5.39
N PRO A 15 -5.18 -10.72 -6.34
CA PRO A 15 -4.38 -9.52 -6.05
C PRO A 15 -4.97 -8.65 -4.96
N PHE A 16 -6.30 -8.56 -4.90
CA PHE A 16 -6.96 -7.73 -3.90
C PHE A 16 -6.72 -8.28 -2.49
N THR A 17 -6.80 -9.59 -2.33
CA THR A 17 -6.51 -10.24 -1.04
C THR A 17 -5.07 -9.98 -0.62
N TYR A 18 -4.14 -10.05 -1.57
CA TYR A 18 -2.74 -9.74 -1.30
C TYR A 18 -2.56 -8.29 -0.86
N LEU A 19 -3.25 -7.38 -1.55
CA LEU A 19 -3.17 -5.95 -1.22
C LEU A 19 -3.68 -5.68 0.19
N LYS A 20 -4.79 -6.33 0.59
CA LYS A 20 -5.32 -6.21 1.95
C LYS A 20 -4.29 -6.67 2.98
N SER A 21 -3.62 -7.78 2.70
CA SER A 21 -2.59 -8.31 3.59
C SER A 21 -1.40 -7.36 3.70
N ALA A 22 -1.02 -6.72 2.59
CA ALA A 22 0.09 -5.77 2.57
C ALA A 22 -0.21 -4.57 3.47
N PHE A 23 -1.44 -4.04 3.41
CA PHE A 23 -1.82 -2.91 4.27
C PHE A 23 -1.86 -3.32 5.74
N ARG A 24 -2.33 -4.52 6.03
CA ARG A 24 -2.33 -5.01 7.41
C ARG A 24 -0.91 -5.14 7.95
N ALA A 25 0.00 -5.69 7.13
CA ALA A 25 1.39 -5.85 7.53
C ALA A 25 2.04 -4.49 7.79
N MET A 26 1.76 -3.50 6.95
CA MET A 26 2.30 -2.15 7.13
C MET A 26 1.80 -1.53 8.43
N LYS A 27 0.53 -1.72 8.76
CA LYS A 27 -0.02 -1.23 10.03
C LYS A 27 0.75 -1.80 11.22
N ILE A 28 1.06 -3.10 11.17
CA ILE A 28 1.77 -3.76 12.26
C ILE A 28 3.20 -3.23 12.38
N GLU A 29 3.85 -2.94 11.26
CA GLU A 29 5.22 -2.45 11.26
C GLU A 29 5.35 -0.98 11.66
N LEU A 30 4.35 -0.16 11.36
CA LEU A 30 4.38 1.27 11.68
C LEU A 30 3.89 1.53 13.08
N GLU A 31 4.55 2.46 13.77
CA GLU A 31 4.05 3.01 15.01
C GLU A 31 3.17 4.22 14.70
N PRO A 32 2.25 4.61 15.62
CA PRO A 32 1.43 5.81 15.39
C PRO A 32 2.29 7.03 15.07
N GLY A 33 1.95 7.73 14.00
CA GLY A 33 2.68 8.89 13.52
C GLY A 33 3.84 8.57 12.60
N GLN A 34 4.18 7.31 12.44
CA GLN A 34 5.28 6.90 11.57
C GLN A 34 4.78 6.75 10.12
N GLU A 35 5.65 7.08 9.17
CA GLU A 35 5.32 6.98 7.75
C GLU A 35 5.86 5.70 7.13
N GLY A 36 5.14 5.21 6.13
CA GLY A 36 5.56 4.06 5.33
C GLY A 36 5.33 4.32 3.86
N LYS A 37 5.93 3.46 3.03
CA LYS A 37 5.81 3.57 1.59
C LYS A 37 5.78 2.17 0.99
N MET A 38 4.90 1.96 0.00
CA MET A 38 4.82 0.72 -0.73
C MET A 38 4.94 0.98 -2.22
N LEU A 39 5.61 0.07 -2.92
CA LEU A 39 5.79 0.14 -4.37
C LEU A 39 5.10 -1.06 -5.01
N PHE A 40 4.33 -0.80 -6.07
CA PHE A 40 3.59 -1.84 -6.80
C PHE A 40 3.75 -1.65 -8.29
N LEU A 41 3.44 -2.70 -9.07
CA LEU A 41 3.25 -2.56 -10.50
C LEU A 41 1.77 -2.37 -10.79
N LYS A 42 1.43 -1.35 -11.57
CA LYS A 42 0.05 -1.02 -11.91
C LYS A 42 -0.66 -2.20 -12.59
N GLU A 43 0.05 -2.93 -13.44
CA GLU A 43 -0.54 -4.06 -14.16
C GLU A 43 -0.96 -5.20 -13.23
N LYS A 44 -0.30 -5.34 -12.08
CA LYS A 44 -0.63 -6.38 -11.10
C LYS A 44 -1.68 -5.92 -10.10
N PHE A 45 -1.74 -4.62 -9.84
CA PHE A 45 -2.66 -4.02 -8.87
C PHE A 45 -3.37 -2.83 -9.51
N PRO A 46 -4.25 -3.09 -10.50
CA PRO A 46 -4.86 -2.01 -11.28
C PRO A 46 -6.05 -1.37 -10.57
N TYR A 47 -5.83 -0.89 -9.35
CA TYR A 47 -6.89 -0.31 -8.53
C TYR A 47 -6.74 1.20 -8.45
N ASP A 48 -7.87 1.89 -8.29
CA ASP A 48 -7.90 3.33 -8.14
C ASP A 48 -7.40 3.75 -6.76
N LYS A 49 -7.01 5.01 -6.65
CA LYS A 49 -6.61 5.59 -5.37
C LYS A 49 -7.66 5.37 -4.29
N SER A 50 -8.96 5.41 -4.67
CA SER A 50 -10.04 5.23 -3.71
C SER A 50 -9.98 3.87 -3.01
N ILE A 51 -9.54 2.83 -3.70
CA ILE A 51 -9.36 1.50 -3.11
C ILE A 51 -8.21 1.54 -2.09
N PHE A 52 -7.10 2.17 -2.46
CA PHE A 52 -5.96 2.31 -1.55
C PHE A 52 -6.33 3.15 -0.32
N ASP A 53 -7.07 4.24 -0.54
CA ASP A 53 -7.54 5.08 0.58
C ASP A 53 -8.42 4.28 1.54
N SER A 54 -9.32 3.46 1.00
CA SER A 54 -10.22 2.65 1.79
C SER A 54 -9.47 1.62 2.63
N LEU A 55 -8.49 0.95 2.03
CA LEU A 55 -7.69 -0.06 2.74
C LEU A 55 -6.85 0.59 3.83
N ALA A 56 -6.27 1.76 3.56
CA ALA A 56 -5.51 2.48 4.56
C ALA A 56 -6.41 2.87 5.73
N SER A 57 -7.59 3.42 5.43
CA SER A 57 -8.53 3.86 6.46
C SER A 57 -8.97 2.69 7.35
N GLN A 58 -9.21 1.52 6.76
CA GLN A 58 -9.60 0.33 7.52
C GLN A 58 -8.51 -0.12 8.48
N ASN A 59 -7.28 0.29 8.24
CA ASN A 59 -6.13 -0.09 9.08
C ASN A 59 -5.59 1.09 9.89
N GLY A 60 -6.37 2.15 10.06
CA GLY A 60 -5.98 3.29 10.87
C GLY A 60 -4.84 4.11 10.26
N MET A 61 -4.71 4.07 8.95
CA MET A 61 -3.69 4.80 8.22
C MET A 61 -4.33 5.76 7.23
N GLU A 62 -3.55 6.74 6.79
CA GLU A 62 -3.98 7.72 5.79
C GLU A 62 -2.96 7.79 4.68
N ILE A 63 -3.43 7.76 3.42
CA ILE A 63 -2.57 7.89 2.26
C ILE A 63 -2.13 9.35 2.16
N ASN A 64 -0.82 9.60 2.15
CA ASN A 64 -0.28 10.95 1.99
C ASN A 64 0.48 11.12 0.67
N GLU A 65 0.66 10.04 -0.09
CA GLU A 65 1.27 10.10 -1.40
C GLU A 65 0.69 8.99 -2.26
N PHE A 66 0.28 9.31 -3.47
CA PHE A 66 -0.16 8.32 -4.44
C PHE A 66 0.24 8.80 -5.82
N SER A 67 1.20 8.11 -6.44
CA SER A 67 1.68 8.51 -7.76
C SER A 67 1.92 7.29 -8.62
N GLU A 68 1.80 7.49 -9.92
CA GLU A 68 2.10 6.47 -10.91
C GLU A 68 3.09 7.04 -11.91
N LYS A 69 4.13 6.26 -12.21
CA LYS A 69 5.12 6.64 -13.21
C LYS A 69 5.63 5.37 -13.87
N ASP A 70 5.53 5.32 -15.20
CA ASP A 70 6.05 4.21 -16.00
C ASP A 70 5.49 2.85 -15.53
N GLY A 71 4.20 2.84 -15.19
CA GLY A 71 3.54 1.60 -14.76
C GLY A 71 3.83 1.18 -13.33
N GLU A 72 4.52 2.00 -12.55
CA GLU A 72 4.81 1.74 -11.16
C GLU A 72 4.02 2.67 -10.26
N LEU A 73 3.43 2.11 -9.20
CA LEU A 73 2.68 2.86 -8.19
C LEU A 73 3.56 3.08 -6.98
N SER A 74 3.59 4.33 -6.51
CA SER A 74 4.24 4.70 -5.26
C SER A 74 3.16 5.16 -4.30
N VAL A 75 2.99 4.44 -3.19
CA VAL A 75 1.93 4.70 -2.23
C VAL A 75 2.56 4.97 -0.88
N GLY A 76 2.45 6.22 -0.43
CA GLY A 76 2.94 6.63 0.88
C GLY A 76 1.78 6.78 1.85
N MET A 77 2.02 6.46 3.12
CA MET A 77 0.99 6.52 4.14
C MET A 77 1.57 6.85 5.50
N ILE A 78 0.70 7.30 6.39
CA ILE A 78 1.08 7.57 7.78
C ILE A 78 0.08 6.83 8.67
N ARG A 79 0.57 6.22 9.73
CA ARG A 79 -0.29 5.55 10.69
C ARG A 79 -0.84 6.59 11.66
N MET A 80 -2.17 6.70 11.70
CA MET A 80 -2.86 7.71 12.52
C MET A 80 -3.15 7.23 13.94
N GLN A 81 -3.25 5.92 14.13
CA GLN A 81 -3.62 5.37 15.43
C GLN A 81 -2.74 4.19 15.82
#